data_9abfca9a116c971b4940b7210d6c2d5e
#
_entry.id   9abfca9a116c971b4940b7210d6c2d5e
#
_cell.length_a   1.000
_cell.length_b   1.000
_cell.length_c   1.000
_cell.angle_alpha   90.00
_cell.angle_beta   90.00
_cell.angle_gamma   90.00
#
_symmetry.space_group_name_H-M   'P 1'
#
loop_
_entity.id
_entity.type
_entity.pdbx_description
1 polymer ?
#
loop_
_entity_poly.entity_id
_entity_poly.type
_entity_poly.pdbx_seq_one_letter_code
_entity_poly.pdbx_strand_id
1 'polypeptide(L)'
;MSEGEQEFPPQQQERPGHTREMTPEPHDEMRGYRGAGRLEGRRALVTGGDSGIGRAVAVAFAKEGADVAIAYLSEHDDARHTCSLVEAEGRRAVAIAGDLSTEDGCVEAVRRTTQELGGLDVLVNNIAYQNPVEDFTEITTEQWDTTFRTNV
;
A
#
# COMPACT_ATOMS: atom_id res chain seq x y z
N MET A 1 -17.04 25.46 21.17
CA MET A 1 -16.27 24.33 21.75
C MET A 1 -15.18 24.02 20.74
N SER A 2 -13.93 24.36 21.05
CA SER A 2 -12.78 24.05 20.19
C SER A 2 -12.62 22.54 20.16
N GLU A 3 -12.75 21.92 18.97
CA GLU A 3 -12.26 20.58 18.74
C GLU A 3 -10.77 20.61 19.09
N GLY A 4 -10.37 19.87 20.13
CA GLY A 4 -8.99 19.79 20.54
C GLY A 4 -8.16 19.28 19.37
N GLU A 5 -7.13 20.01 19.00
CA GLU A 5 -6.13 19.53 18.05
C GLU A 5 -5.62 18.18 18.55
N GLN A 6 -5.87 17.14 17.80
CA GLN A 6 -5.38 15.81 18.11
C GLN A 6 -3.86 15.84 17.85
N GLU A 7 -3.09 16.01 18.93
CA GLU A 7 -1.64 16.03 18.85
C GLU A 7 -1.13 14.60 18.58
N PHE A 8 -0.59 14.37 17.40
CA PHE A 8 0.02 13.07 17.07
C PHE A 8 1.39 12.98 17.75
N PRO A 9 1.61 12.00 18.63
CA PRO A 9 2.92 11.84 19.26
C PRO A 9 3.98 11.51 18.22
N PRO A 10 5.21 12.01 18.35
CA PRO A 10 6.31 11.59 17.51
C PRO A 10 6.54 10.09 17.69
N GLN A 11 6.57 9.36 16.59
CA GLN A 11 6.78 7.92 16.60
C GLN A 11 7.67 7.51 15.44
N GLN A 12 8.55 6.55 15.69
CA GLN A 12 9.46 6.00 14.70
C GLN A 12 9.47 4.47 14.86
N GLN A 13 9.42 3.78 13.75
CA GLN A 13 9.53 2.31 13.70
C GLN A 13 10.73 1.92 12.85
N GLU A 14 11.36 0.79 13.18
CA GLU A 14 12.28 0.14 12.27
C GLU A 14 11.52 -0.38 11.04
N ARG A 15 12.18 -0.42 9.90
CA ARG A 15 11.58 -0.88 8.65
C ARG A 15 11.63 -2.40 8.52
N PRO A 16 10.55 -2.95 7.96
CA PRO A 16 9.26 -2.35 7.62
C PRO A 16 8.43 -2.04 8.87
N GLY A 17 7.71 -0.91 8.88
CA GLY A 17 6.84 -0.54 10.00
C GLY A 17 5.54 -1.34 10.02
N HIS A 18 4.96 -1.53 11.21
CA HIS A 18 3.70 -2.27 11.39
C HIS A 18 2.56 -1.34 11.79
N THR A 19 1.42 -1.41 11.08
CA THR A 19 0.23 -0.59 11.34
C THR A 19 -0.25 -0.67 12.79
N ARG A 20 -0.26 -1.87 13.39
CA ARG A 20 -0.70 -2.12 14.77
C ARG A 20 0.13 -1.42 15.85
N GLU A 21 1.33 -0.96 15.52
CA GLU A 21 2.25 -0.28 16.44
C GLU A 21 2.10 1.25 16.38
N MET A 22 1.26 1.76 15.48
CA MET A 22 1.01 3.20 15.33
C MET A 22 -0.01 3.70 16.37
N THR A 23 0.25 4.89 16.90
CA THR A 23 -0.65 5.57 17.84
C THR A 23 -0.90 7.01 17.39
N PRO A 24 -2.15 7.43 17.09
CA PRO A 24 -3.35 6.58 17.00
C PRO A 24 -3.28 5.58 15.84
N GLU A 25 -4.12 4.54 15.92
CA GLU A 25 -4.26 3.57 14.84
C GLU A 25 -4.76 4.27 13.56
N PRO A 26 -4.20 3.98 12.39
CA PRO A 26 -4.61 4.60 11.13
C PRO A 26 -6.06 4.30 10.75
N HIS A 27 -6.76 5.30 10.21
CA HIS A 27 -8.11 5.15 9.66
C HIS A 27 -8.04 4.75 8.16
N ASP A 28 -7.40 3.63 7.86
CA ASP A 28 -7.08 3.20 6.49
C ASP A 28 -8.04 2.13 5.91
N GLU A 29 -9.09 1.76 6.64
CA GLU A 29 -10.06 0.75 6.20
C GLU A 29 -11.27 1.33 5.43
N MET A 30 -11.30 2.61 5.16
CA MET A 30 -12.37 3.29 4.41
C MET A 30 -13.79 2.98 4.91
N ARG A 31 -13.99 2.82 6.23
CA ARG A 31 -15.27 2.39 6.86
C ARG A 31 -16.44 3.29 6.50
N GLY A 32 -16.22 4.59 6.37
CA GLY A 32 -17.25 5.58 6.02
C GLY A 32 -17.47 5.77 4.52
N TYR A 33 -16.62 5.19 3.67
CA TYR A 33 -16.72 5.36 2.23
C TYR A 33 -17.75 4.40 1.63
N ARG A 34 -18.59 4.94 0.73
CA ARG A 34 -19.56 4.16 -0.05
C ARG A 34 -19.19 4.25 -1.53
N GLY A 35 -18.93 3.10 -2.14
CA GLY A 35 -18.66 3.01 -3.55
C GLY A 35 -19.87 3.35 -4.42
N ALA A 36 -19.60 3.75 -5.67
CA ALA A 36 -20.58 4.09 -6.69
C ALA A 36 -20.41 3.23 -7.96
N GLY A 37 -19.59 2.16 -7.90
CA GLY A 37 -19.34 1.25 -9.02
C GLY A 37 -18.44 1.81 -10.12
N ARG A 38 -17.61 2.81 -9.81
CA ARG A 38 -16.74 3.49 -10.79
C ARG A 38 -15.68 2.59 -11.40
N LEU A 39 -15.30 1.53 -10.69
CA LEU A 39 -14.28 0.56 -11.12
C LEU A 39 -14.86 -0.84 -11.32
N GLU A 40 -16.18 -0.95 -11.57
CA GLU A 40 -16.83 -2.23 -11.76
C GLU A 40 -16.15 -3.06 -12.85
N GLY A 41 -15.75 -4.29 -12.48
CA GLY A 41 -15.05 -5.21 -13.37
C GLY A 41 -13.61 -4.84 -13.72
N ARG A 42 -13.04 -3.79 -13.13
CA ARG A 42 -11.62 -3.43 -13.29
C ARG A 42 -10.72 -4.27 -12.39
N ARG A 43 -9.47 -4.37 -12.77
CA ARG A 43 -8.41 -5.09 -12.05
C ARG A 43 -7.30 -4.11 -11.73
N ALA A 44 -7.00 -3.97 -10.47
CA ALA A 44 -6.02 -3.00 -9.98
C ALA A 44 -4.84 -3.70 -9.31
N LEU A 45 -3.66 -3.10 -9.44
CA LEU A 45 -2.47 -3.41 -8.64
C LEU A 45 -2.11 -2.17 -7.82
N VAL A 46 -1.97 -2.34 -6.51
CA VAL A 46 -1.55 -1.28 -5.58
C VAL A 46 -0.23 -1.68 -4.95
N THR A 47 0.85 -0.94 -5.19
CA THR A 47 2.14 -1.19 -4.55
C THR A 47 2.17 -0.57 -3.14
N GLY A 48 2.72 -1.30 -2.15
CA GLY A 48 2.59 -0.92 -0.74
C GLY A 48 1.13 -0.92 -0.27
N GLY A 49 0.33 -1.90 -0.77
CA GLY A 49 -1.10 -1.99 -0.50
C GLY A 49 -1.46 -2.69 0.82
N ASP A 50 -0.47 -3.11 1.58
CA ASP A 50 -0.61 -3.84 2.83
C ASP A 50 -1.07 -2.95 3.99
N SER A 51 -0.76 -1.64 3.96
CA SER A 51 -1.02 -0.74 5.07
C SER A 51 -1.26 0.71 4.64
N GLY A 52 -1.71 1.57 5.56
CA GLY A 52 -1.79 3.01 5.42
C GLY A 52 -2.54 3.46 4.16
N ILE A 53 -1.93 4.37 3.39
CA ILE A 53 -2.54 4.93 2.18
C ILE A 53 -2.82 3.84 1.14
N GLY A 54 -1.90 2.88 0.96
CA GLY A 54 -2.07 1.79 0.01
C GLY A 54 -3.26 0.89 0.36
N ARG A 55 -3.44 0.54 1.64
CA ARG A 55 -4.63 -0.19 2.12
C ARG A 55 -5.90 0.61 1.86
N ALA A 56 -5.92 1.89 2.20
CA ALA A 56 -7.09 2.73 1.98
C ALA A 56 -7.49 2.77 0.49
N VAL A 57 -6.52 2.86 -0.42
CA VAL A 57 -6.75 2.81 -1.87
C VAL A 57 -7.29 1.44 -2.28
N ALA A 58 -6.69 0.33 -1.82
CA ALA A 58 -7.12 -1.02 -2.15
C ALA A 58 -8.58 -1.28 -1.73
N VAL A 59 -8.93 -0.89 -0.49
CA VAL A 59 -10.30 -1.03 0.02
C VAL A 59 -11.29 -0.11 -0.73
N ALA A 60 -10.90 1.14 -1.02
CA ALA A 60 -11.74 2.04 -1.80
C ALA A 60 -12.01 1.50 -3.21
N PHE A 61 -10.99 0.92 -3.87
CA PHE A 61 -11.14 0.31 -5.18
C PHE A 61 -12.06 -0.91 -5.16
N ALA A 62 -11.95 -1.75 -4.11
CA ALA A 62 -12.88 -2.87 -3.92
C ALA A 62 -14.33 -2.38 -3.75
N LYS A 63 -14.56 -1.34 -2.95
CA LYS A 63 -15.87 -0.70 -2.80
C LYS A 63 -16.40 -0.12 -4.11
N GLU A 64 -15.53 0.33 -5.01
CA GLU A 64 -15.89 0.79 -6.36
C GLU A 64 -16.05 -0.35 -7.37
N GLY A 65 -15.90 -1.60 -6.97
CA GLY A 65 -16.17 -2.79 -7.79
C GLY A 65 -14.95 -3.39 -8.49
N ALA A 66 -13.73 -2.98 -8.14
CA ALA A 66 -12.51 -3.57 -8.69
C ALA A 66 -12.08 -4.83 -7.96
N ASP A 67 -11.48 -5.78 -8.70
CA ASP A 67 -10.63 -6.82 -8.13
C ASP A 67 -9.23 -6.23 -7.89
N VAL A 68 -8.60 -6.56 -6.76
CA VAL A 68 -7.38 -5.86 -6.31
C VAL A 68 -6.26 -6.83 -5.99
N ALA A 69 -5.11 -6.60 -6.61
CA ALA A 69 -3.83 -7.15 -6.16
C ALA A 69 -3.08 -6.09 -5.36
N ILE A 70 -2.43 -6.52 -4.29
CA ILE A 70 -1.52 -5.69 -3.52
C ILE A 70 -0.11 -6.27 -3.57
N ALA A 71 0.90 -5.44 -3.82
CA ALA A 71 2.30 -5.82 -3.73
C ALA A 71 2.93 -5.18 -2.48
N TYR A 72 3.71 -5.94 -1.73
CA TYR A 72 4.29 -5.53 -0.45
C TYR A 72 5.62 -6.25 -0.21
N LEU A 73 6.44 -5.78 0.73
CA LEU A 73 7.77 -6.36 0.97
C LEU A 73 7.70 -7.65 1.81
N SER A 74 7.29 -7.58 3.06
CA SER A 74 7.36 -8.70 4.01
C SER A 74 6.25 -8.71 5.09
N GLU A 75 5.37 -7.70 5.12
CA GLU A 75 4.33 -7.51 6.15
C GLU A 75 3.11 -8.40 5.89
N HIS A 76 3.31 -9.73 6.00
CA HIS A 76 2.29 -10.72 5.61
C HIS A 76 0.96 -10.60 6.38
N ASP A 77 0.99 -10.20 7.66
CA ASP A 77 -0.20 -10.06 8.48
C ASP A 77 -1.03 -8.86 8.02
N ASP A 78 -0.37 -7.74 7.76
CA ASP A 78 -1.02 -6.53 7.24
C ASP A 78 -1.59 -6.75 5.84
N ALA A 79 -0.85 -7.46 4.99
CA ALA A 79 -1.32 -7.83 3.65
C ALA A 79 -2.55 -8.76 3.69
N ARG A 80 -2.55 -9.77 4.59
CA ARG A 80 -3.72 -10.64 4.77
C ARG A 80 -4.93 -9.85 5.26
N HIS A 81 -4.71 -8.90 6.18
CA HIS A 81 -5.79 -8.04 6.64
C HIS A 81 -6.38 -7.21 5.50
N THR A 82 -5.54 -6.56 4.68
CA THR A 82 -6.01 -5.81 3.52
C THR A 82 -6.79 -6.69 2.54
N CYS A 83 -6.30 -7.90 2.24
CA CYS A 83 -7.03 -8.84 1.39
C CYS A 83 -8.40 -9.21 1.98
N SER A 84 -8.50 -9.45 3.28
CA SER A 84 -9.79 -9.74 3.93
C SER A 84 -10.80 -8.59 3.82
N LEU A 85 -10.32 -7.34 3.85
CA LEU A 85 -11.17 -6.15 3.64
C LEU A 85 -11.68 -6.05 2.20
N VAL A 86 -10.84 -6.36 1.21
CA VAL A 86 -11.22 -6.42 -0.20
C VAL A 86 -12.25 -7.53 -0.46
N GLU A 87 -12.03 -8.71 0.12
CA GLU A 87 -12.92 -9.86 0.00
C GLU A 87 -14.28 -9.62 0.67
N ALA A 88 -14.32 -8.86 1.77
CA ALA A 88 -15.55 -8.47 2.44
C ALA A 88 -16.45 -7.58 1.55
N GLU A 89 -15.90 -6.90 0.55
CA GLU A 89 -16.66 -6.14 -0.46
C GLU A 89 -17.07 -7.04 -1.66
N GLY A 90 -16.87 -8.37 -1.54
CA GLY A 90 -17.24 -9.33 -2.60
C GLY A 90 -16.29 -9.32 -3.80
N ARG A 91 -15.08 -8.78 -3.66
CA ARG A 91 -14.08 -8.68 -4.74
C ARG A 91 -12.95 -9.68 -4.53
N ARG A 92 -12.24 -10.01 -5.63
CA ARG A 92 -11.05 -10.86 -5.54
C ARG A 92 -9.88 -10.06 -4.99
N ALA A 93 -9.11 -10.67 -4.08
CA ALA A 93 -7.90 -10.10 -3.53
C ALA A 93 -6.70 -11.01 -3.84
N VAL A 94 -5.56 -10.43 -4.17
CA VAL A 94 -4.29 -11.14 -4.40
C VAL A 94 -3.18 -10.45 -3.63
N ALA A 95 -2.46 -11.20 -2.79
CA ALA A 95 -1.30 -10.70 -2.06
C ALA A 95 -0.01 -11.16 -2.73
N ILE A 96 0.86 -10.23 -3.08
CA ILE A 96 2.12 -10.48 -3.79
C ILE A 96 3.28 -9.93 -2.97
N ALA A 97 3.99 -10.82 -2.26
CA ALA A 97 5.21 -10.43 -1.57
C ALA A 97 6.38 -10.35 -2.56
N GLY A 98 7.18 -9.28 -2.48
CA GLY A 98 8.36 -9.10 -3.31
C GLY A 98 9.02 -7.74 -3.15
N ASP A 99 10.29 -7.67 -3.47
CA ASP A 99 11.06 -6.42 -3.44
C ASP A 99 10.89 -5.65 -4.75
N LEU A 100 10.06 -4.61 -4.72
CA LEU A 100 9.79 -3.75 -5.89
C LEU A 100 10.89 -2.72 -6.17
N SER A 101 11.97 -2.71 -5.39
CA SER A 101 13.18 -1.95 -5.76
C SER A 101 14.00 -2.64 -6.87
N THR A 102 13.57 -3.84 -7.29
CA THR A 102 14.21 -4.64 -8.34
C THR A 102 13.31 -4.79 -9.55
N GLU A 103 13.91 -4.86 -10.75
CA GLU A 103 13.17 -5.10 -11.99
C GLU A 103 12.39 -6.42 -11.94
N ASP A 104 13.03 -7.49 -11.45
CA ASP A 104 12.39 -8.81 -11.33
C ASP A 104 11.17 -8.77 -10.43
N GLY A 105 11.24 -8.05 -9.29
CA GLY A 105 10.11 -7.87 -8.37
C GLY A 105 8.94 -7.12 -9.04
N CYS A 106 9.23 -6.06 -9.78
CA CYS A 106 8.22 -5.32 -10.53
C CYS A 106 7.56 -6.18 -11.63
N VAL A 107 8.37 -6.89 -12.41
CA VAL A 107 7.88 -7.80 -13.46
C VAL A 107 7.00 -8.90 -12.86
N GLU A 108 7.44 -9.51 -11.76
CA GLU A 108 6.69 -10.57 -11.09
C GLU A 108 5.36 -10.06 -10.52
N ALA A 109 5.33 -8.86 -9.93
CA ALA A 109 4.09 -8.26 -9.42
C ALA A 109 3.05 -8.06 -10.53
N VAL A 110 3.45 -7.51 -11.68
CA VAL A 110 2.58 -7.34 -12.84
C VAL A 110 2.16 -8.69 -13.43
N ARG A 111 3.09 -9.63 -13.58
CA ARG A 111 2.83 -10.98 -14.11
C ARG A 111 1.80 -11.72 -13.25
N ARG A 112 1.99 -11.76 -11.95
CA ARG A 112 1.05 -12.42 -11.02
C ARG A 112 -0.30 -11.74 -11.01
N THR A 113 -0.36 -10.42 -10.98
CA THR A 113 -1.62 -9.67 -11.07
C THR A 113 -2.39 -10.07 -12.33
N THR A 114 -1.74 -10.03 -13.48
CA THR A 114 -2.39 -10.36 -14.77
C THR A 114 -2.82 -11.81 -14.84
N GLN A 115 -2.06 -12.73 -14.28
CA GLN A 115 -2.37 -14.15 -14.26
C GLN A 115 -3.54 -14.47 -13.30
N GLU A 116 -3.52 -13.93 -12.10
CA GLU A 116 -4.48 -14.28 -11.04
C GLU A 116 -5.79 -13.49 -11.17
N LEU A 117 -5.76 -12.22 -11.61
CA LEU A 117 -6.97 -11.42 -11.84
C LEU A 117 -7.48 -11.48 -13.28
N GLY A 118 -6.70 -12.01 -14.22
CA GLY A 118 -7.06 -12.08 -15.64
C GLY A 118 -6.77 -10.81 -16.43
N GLY A 119 -5.97 -9.89 -15.89
CA GLY A 119 -5.52 -8.65 -16.53
C GLY A 119 -5.12 -7.58 -15.52
N LEU A 120 -4.77 -6.39 -16.02
CA LEU A 120 -4.42 -5.22 -15.22
C LEU A 120 -4.95 -3.97 -15.94
N ASP A 121 -5.86 -3.23 -15.29
CA ASP A 121 -6.46 -2.01 -15.84
C ASP A 121 -5.95 -0.75 -15.13
N VAL A 122 -5.59 -0.86 -13.85
CA VAL A 122 -5.17 0.27 -13.00
C VAL A 122 -3.92 -0.12 -12.22
N LEU A 123 -2.87 0.69 -12.31
CA LEU A 123 -1.68 0.59 -11.49
C LEU A 123 -1.57 1.82 -10.58
N VAL A 124 -1.39 1.56 -9.29
CA VAL A 124 -1.12 2.59 -8.28
C VAL A 124 0.29 2.40 -7.73
N ASN A 125 1.20 3.28 -8.13
CA ASN A 125 2.54 3.35 -7.57
C ASN A 125 2.48 4.14 -6.26
N ASN A 126 2.32 3.43 -5.14
CA ASN A 126 2.19 4.02 -3.80
C ASN A 126 3.38 3.67 -2.90
N ILE A 127 4.12 2.59 -3.21
CA ILE A 127 5.32 2.26 -2.42
C ILE A 127 6.26 3.47 -2.36
N ALA A 128 6.80 3.73 -1.16
CA ALA A 128 7.79 4.76 -0.99
C ALA A 128 8.85 4.35 0.04
N TYR A 129 10.09 4.73 -0.24
CA TYR A 129 11.20 4.69 0.69
C TYR A 129 11.55 6.12 1.10
N GLN A 130 11.54 6.40 2.39
CA GLN A 130 11.97 7.67 2.95
C GLN A 130 13.00 7.42 4.05
N ASN A 131 14.10 8.14 4.01
CA ASN A 131 15.12 8.12 5.06
C ASN A 131 15.47 9.58 5.38
N PRO A 132 14.73 10.24 6.31
CA PRO A 132 14.99 11.62 6.69
C PRO A 132 16.37 11.73 7.34
N VAL A 133 17.13 12.72 6.93
CA VAL A 133 18.40 13.14 7.54
C VAL A 133 18.27 14.58 7.98
N GLU A 134 18.92 14.96 9.08
CA GLU A 134 18.87 16.33 9.61
C GLU A 134 19.69 17.29 8.74
N ASP A 135 20.85 16.84 8.27
CA ASP A 135 21.73 17.62 7.38
C ASP A 135 21.78 16.94 6.00
N PHE A 136 21.37 17.66 5.00
CA PHE A 136 21.34 17.20 3.62
C PHE A 136 22.75 16.78 3.12
N THR A 137 23.83 17.34 3.68
CA THR A 137 25.22 16.98 3.33
C THR A 137 25.62 15.59 3.85
N GLU A 138 24.82 15.00 4.74
CA GLU A 138 25.04 13.66 5.28
C GLU A 138 24.41 12.55 4.41
N ILE A 139 23.66 12.92 3.35
CA ILE A 139 23.07 11.94 2.42
C ILE A 139 24.18 11.18 1.72
N THR A 140 24.25 9.88 1.94
CA THR A 140 25.20 9.00 1.25
C THR A 140 24.70 8.65 -0.14
N THR A 141 25.62 8.28 -1.04
CA THR A 141 25.27 7.78 -2.38
C THR A 141 24.33 6.56 -2.30
N GLU A 142 24.56 5.68 -1.32
CA GLU A 142 23.71 4.50 -1.13
C GLU A 142 22.26 4.87 -0.74
N GLN A 143 22.09 5.85 0.16
CA GLN A 143 20.76 6.37 0.52
C GLN A 143 20.06 7.01 -0.67
N TRP A 144 20.81 7.78 -1.46
CA TRP A 144 20.31 8.38 -2.70
C TRP A 144 19.84 7.32 -3.70
N ASP A 145 20.70 6.36 -4.02
CA ASP A 145 20.41 5.29 -4.97
C ASP A 145 19.23 4.43 -4.53
N THR A 146 19.14 4.12 -3.23
CA THR A 146 18.03 3.35 -2.67
C THR A 146 16.70 4.11 -2.80
N THR A 147 16.72 5.42 -2.51
CA THR A 147 15.54 6.28 -2.63
C THR A 147 15.04 6.31 -4.07
N PHE A 148 15.91 6.54 -5.04
CA PHE A 148 15.51 6.57 -6.45
C PHE A 148 15.08 5.20 -6.95
N ARG A 149 15.78 4.13 -6.62
CA ARG A 149 15.45 2.78 -7.05
C ARG A 149 14.09 2.31 -6.56
N THR A 150 13.68 2.75 -5.36
CA THR A 150 12.40 2.33 -4.78
C THR A 150 11.25 3.23 -5.23
N ASN A 151 11.50 4.53 -5.43
CA ASN A 151 10.42 5.51 -5.63
C ASN A 151 10.20 5.89 -7.11
N VAL A 152 11.13 5.57 -8.00
CA VAL A 152 11.11 5.94 -9.42
C VAL A 152 11.27 4.73 -10.31
#